data_1c2cf3463e0f7d84d34ea9e7d4ac8f8a
#
_entry.id   1c2cf3463e0f7d84d34ea9e7d4ac8f8a
#
_cell.length_a   1.000
_cell.length_b   1.000
_cell.length_c   1.000
_cell.angle_alpha   90.00
_cell.angle_beta   90.00
_cell.angle_gamma   90.00
#
_symmetry.space_group_name_H-M   'P 1'
#
loop_
_entity.id
_entity.type
_entity.pdbx_description
1 polymer ?
#
loop_
_entity_poly.entity_id
_entity_poly.type
_entity_poly.pdbx_seq_one_letter_code
_entity_poly.pdbx_strand_id
1 'polypeptide(L)'
;MAWWLALIGCLALLVLVYLGEKRQRRTRPVKGGKQNGVHLPYQKDLELYANPFSHCSRKVTLAMEEYELDYAYHKVHLIETGWYETISRAFLAVNPSGLVPVLVHRGTPIFESDDILLYLDTLTDKPSVVPEDAAAQKAMAHWISFCAISSQDPMARMDSQAGACIPALTLPLFATMIHDIKIRHILIGFLFH
;
A
#
# COMPACT_ATOMS: atom_id res chain seq x y z
N MET A 1 40.03 -14.98 26.83
CA MET A 1 40.04 -13.77 25.98
C MET A 1 39.45 -14.02 24.58
N ALA A 2 39.81 -15.10 23.88
CA ALA A 2 39.31 -15.38 22.52
C ALA A 2 37.77 -15.42 22.36
N TRP A 3 37.06 -16.01 23.32
CA TRP A 3 35.60 -16.13 23.29
C TRP A 3 34.84 -14.80 23.32
N TRP A 4 35.35 -13.82 24.05
CA TRP A 4 34.75 -12.47 24.10
C TRP A 4 34.94 -11.72 22.77
N LEU A 5 36.06 -11.89 22.12
CA LEU A 5 36.29 -11.30 20.79
C LEU A 5 35.41 -11.94 19.75
N ALA A 6 35.19 -13.26 19.79
CA ALA A 6 34.25 -13.95 18.92
C ALA A 6 32.81 -13.47 19.17
N LEU A 7 32.39 -13.33 20.43
CA LEU A 7 31.06 -12.84 20.77
C LEU A 7 30.83 -11.41 20.27
N ILE A 8 31.77 -10.51 20.49
CA ILE A 8 31.72 -9.14 19.99
C ILE A 8 31.65 -9.10 18.46
N GLY A 9 32.44 -9.94 17.77
CA GLY A 9 32.38 -10.06 16.32
C GLY A 9 31.02 -10.52 15.80
N CYS A 10 30.43 -11.54 16.43
CA CYS A 10 29.08 -12.00 16.10
C CYS A 10 28.01 -10.93 16.34
N LEU A 11 28.08 -10.21 17.46
CA LEU A 11 27.15 -9.12 17.74
C LEU A 11 27.28 -7.98 16.73
N ALA A 12 28.50 -7.59 16.39
CA ALA A 12 28.75 -6.56 15.37
C ALA A 12 28.20 -6.99 14.01
N LEU A 13 28.39 -8.25 13.61
CA LEU A 13 27.83 -8.78 12.37
C LEU A 13 26.31 -8.76 12.38
N LEU A 14 25.68 -9.18 13.47
CA LEU A 14 24.20 -9.13 13.61
C LEU A 14 23.67 -7.72 13.50
N VAL A 15 24.34 -6.74 14.12
CA VAL A 15 23.98 -5.31 14.01
C VAL A 15 24.11 -4.83 12.58
N LEU A 16 25.19 -5.17 11.88
CA LEU A 16 25.39 -4.78 10.48
C LEU A 16 24.33 -5.38 9.56
N VAL A 17 24.01 -6.67 9.74
CA VAL A 17 22.92 -7.34 9.00
C VAL A 17 21.60 -6.66 9.27
N TYR A 18 21.27 -6.40 10.54
CA TYR A 18 20.04 -5.69 10.92
C TYR A 18 19.94 -4.31 10.29
N LEU A 19 21.01 -3.50 10.37
CA LEU A 19 21.02 -2.15 9.78
C LEU A 19 20.89 -2.21 8.24
N GLY A 20 21.52 -3.20 7.62
CA GLY A 20 21.38 -3.45 6.18
C GLY A 20 19.94 -3.77 5.78
N GLU A 21 19.29 -4.70 6.50
CA GLU A 21 17.89 -5.05 6.27
C GLU A 21 16.95 -3.85 6.52
N LYS A 22 17.13 -3.14 7.63
CA LYS A 22 16.33 -1.96 7.96
C LYS A 22 16.43 -0.89 6.87
N ARG A 23 17.63 -0.66 6.33
CA ARG A 23 17.83 0.30 5.23
C ARG A 23 17.10 -0.12 3.96
N GLN A 24 17.12 -1.40 3.62
CA GLN A 24 16.50 -1.93 2.40
C GLN A 24 14.97 -2.03 2.48
N ARG A 25 14.43 -2.12 3.70
CA ARG A 25 12.97 -2.17 3.96
C ARG A 25 12.38 -0.80 4.28
N ARG A 26 13.17 0.26 4.14
CA ARG A 26 12.70 1.62 4.42
C ARG A 26 11.75 2.10 3.31
N THR A 27 10.54 2.44 3.70
CA THR A 27 9.58 3.09 2.81
C THR A 27 9.99 4.52 2.47
N ARG A 28 9.53 5.00 1.32
CA ARG A 28 9.75 6.38 0.85
C ARG A 28 8.44 6.93 0.33
N PRO A 29 8.08 8.18 0.64
CA PRO A 29 6.92 8.82 0.05
C PRO A 29 7.03 8.84 -1.48
N VAL A 30 5.93 8.56 -2.15
CA VAL A 30 5.80 8.67 -3.61
C VAL A 30 4.63 9.57 -3.96
N LYS A 31 4.73 10.25 -5.08
CA LYS A 31 3.62 11.06 -5.59
C LYS A 31 2.54 10.14 -6.16
N GLY A 32 1.27 10.46 -5.92
CA GLY A 32 0.14 9.78 -6.53
C GLY A 32 0.11 9.88 -8.06
N GLY A 33 -0.77 9.09 -8.66
CA GLY A 33 -0.96 9.05 -10.11
C GLY A 33 0.03 8.16 -10.86
N LYS A 34 0.00 8.28 -12.18
CA LYS A 34 0.79 7.48 -13.13
C LYS A 34 2.27 7.84 -13.10
N GLN A 35 3.12 6.83 -12.94
CA GLN A 35 4.58 6.98 -12.84
C GLN A 35 5.26 6.73 -14.19
N ASN A 36 5.21 7.68 -15.10
CA ASN A 36 5.68 7.53 -16.48
C ASN A 36 7.19 7.20 -16.64
N GLY A 37 8.00 7.39 -15.61
CA GLY A 37 9.43 7.07 -15.62
C GLY A 37 9.78 5.67 -15.09
N VAL A 38 8.78 4.88 -14.67
CA VAL A 38 8.97 3.55 -14.08
C VAL A 38 8.35 2.51 -15.00
N HIS A 39 9.13 1.45 -15.29
CA HIS A 39 8.64 0.31 -16.05
C HIS A 39 8.92 -0.97 -15.27
N LEU A 40 7.84 -1.61 -14.82
CA LEU A 40 7.88 -2.87 -14.09
C LEU A 40 7.67 -4.04 -15.07
N PRO A 41 8.23 -5.23 -14.78
CA PRO A 41 7.82 -6.43 -15.50
C PRO A 41 6.33 -6.68 -15.25
N TYR A 42 5.61 -7.09 -16.28
CA TYR A 42 4.18 -7.40 -16.21
C TYR A 42 3.86 -8.65 -17.04
N GLN A 43 2.79 -9.35 -16.67
CA GLN A 43 2.30 -10.54 -17.36
C GLN A 43 0.98 -10.29 -18.07
N LYS A 44 0.21 -9.32 -17.59
CA LYS A 44 -1.07 -8.92 -18.13
C LYS A 44 -1.14 -7.39 -18.26
N ASP A 45 -1.90 -6.90 -19.22
CA ASP A 45 -2.01 -5.45 -19.50
C ASP A 45 -2.40 -4.66 -18.24
N LEU A 46 -3.32 -5.22 -17.44
CA LEU A 46 -3.68 -4.66 -16.11
C LEU A 46 -3.34 -5.66 -15.02
N GLU A 47 -2.63 -5.21 -14.02
CA GLU A 47 -2.30 -5.96 -12.80
C GLU A 47 -2.59 -5.12 -11.56
N LEU A 48 -3.35 -5.68 -10.62
CA LEU A 48 -3.70 -5.03 -9.38
C LEU A 48 -2.99 -5.70 -8.21
N TYR A 49 -2.10 -4.98 -7.57
CA TYR A 49 -1.48 -5.35 -6.31
C TYR A 49 -2.33 -4.80 -5.16
N ALA A 50 -3.01 -5.69 -4.43
CA ALA A 50 -4.02 -5.27 -3.48
C ALA A 50 -4.17 -6.24 -2.31
N ASN A 51 -4.88 -5.80 -1.27
CA ASN A 51 -5.22 -6.62 -0.13
C ASN A 51 -6.70 -6.45 0.22
N PRO A 52 -7.48 -7.53 0.42
CA PRO A 52 -8.92 -7.44 0.67
C PRO A 52 -9.29 -6.76 2.00
N PHE A 53 -8.36 -6.62 2.95
CA PHE A 53 -8.60 -5.87 4.19
C PHE A 53 -8.35 -4.38 4.07
N SER A 54 -7.63 -3.94 3.02
CA SER A 54 -7.44 -2.53 2.74
C SER A 54 -8.70 -1.91 2.11
N HIS A 55 -9.28 -0.91 2.76
CA HIS A 55 -10.42 -0.17 2.19
C HIS A 55 -10.09 0.48 0.85
N CYS A 56 -8.87 1.04 0.74
CA CYS A 56 -8.38 1.61 -0.51
C CYS A 56 -8.27 0.57 -1.63
N SER A 57 -7.81 -0.65 -1.30
CA SER A 57 -7.77 -1.76 -2.27
C SER A 57 -9.17 -2.20 -2.69
N ARG A 58 -10.09 -2.31 -1.73
CA ARG A 58 -11.47 -2.76 -1.99
C ARG A 58 -12.21 -1.83 -2.95
N LYS A 59 -12.07 -0.50 -2.77
CA LYS A 59 -12.73 0.45 -3.69
C LYS A 59 -12.19 0.34 -5.12
N VAL A 60 -10.88 0.10 -5.29
CA VAL A 60 -10.29 -0.10 -6.62
C VAL A 60 -10.73 -1.43 -7.22
N THR A 61 -10.72 -2.53 -6.42
CA THR A 61 -11.23 -3.83 -6.87
C THR A 61 -12.67 -3.73 -7.33
N LEU A 62 -13.53 -3.05 -6.54
CA LEU A 62 -14.93 -2.85 -6.91
C LEU A 62 -15.07 -2.12 -8.26
N ALA A 63 -14.30 -1.05 -8.47
CA ALA A 63 -14.34 -0.31 -9.73
C ALA A 63 -13.86 -1.17 -10.92
N MET A 64 -12.86 -2.00 -10.74
CA MET A 64 -12.39 -2.90 -11.79
C MET A 64 -13.46 -3.93 -12.17
N GLU A 65 -14.20 -4.47 -11.19
CA GLU A 65 -15.31 -5.39 -11.42
C GLU A 65 -16.50 -4.69 -12.09
N GLU A 66 -16.89 -3.50 -11.63
CA GLU A 66 -17.98 -2.70 -12.22
C GLU A 66 -17.67 -2.31 -13.68
N TYR A 67 -16.41 -2.02 -13.97
CA TYR A 67 -15.96 -1.72 -15.33
C TYR A 67 -15.71 -2.97 -16.18
N GLU A 68 -15.87 -4.18 -15.60
CA GLU A 68 -15.62 -5.46 -16.27
C GLU A 68 -14.23 -5.55 -16.92
N LEU A 69 -13.23 -4.96 -16.24
CA LEU A 69 -11.86 -4.95 -16.70
C LEU A 69 -11.20 -6.31 -16.47
N ASP A 70 -10.49 -6.80 -17.48
CA ASP A 70 -9.73 -8.04 -17.37
C ASP A 70 -8.35 -7.75 -16.78
N TYR A 71 -8.06 -8.22 -15.55
CA TYR A 71 -6.82 -7.95 -14.82
C TYR A 71 -6.26 -9.17 -14.09
N ALA A 72 -4.98 -9.12 -13.75
CA ALA A 72 -4.35 -10.06 -12.83
C ALA A 72 -4.39 -9.47 -11.41
N TYR A 73 -4.85 -10.26 -10.44
CA TYR A 73 -4.88 -9.87 -9.04
C TYR A 73 -3.67 -10.44 -8.30
N HIS A 74 -2.82 -9.57 -7.78
CA HIS A 74 -1.68 -9.91 -6.94
C HIS A 74 -2.00 -9.58 -5.49
N LYS A 75 -2.30 -10.61 -4.69
CA LYS A 75 -2.55 -10.42 -3.26
C LYS A 75 -1.27 -10.05 -2.55
N VAL A 76 -1.26 -8.89 -1.91
CA VAL A 76 -0.17 -8.41 -1.06
C VAL A 76 -0.55 -8.63 0.41
N HIS A 77 0.26 -9.41 1.11
CA HIS A 77 0.01 -9.71 2.51
C HIS A 77 0.42 -8.55 3.41
N LEU A 78 -0.53 -8.09 4.23
CA LEU A 78 -0.31 -7.05 5.22
C LEU A 78 -0.01 -7.67 6.60
N ILE A 79 -0.28 -6.91 7.65
CA ILE A 79 -0.10 -7.33 9.03
C ILE A 79 -0.99 -8.51 9.43
N GLU A 80 -2.16 -8.66 8.80
CA GLU A 80 -3.15 -9.71 9.13
C GLU A 80 -2.60 -11.12 8.97
N THR A 81 -1.66 -11.30 8.05
CA THR A 81 -0.93 -12.57 7.89
C THR A 81 0.40 -12.56 8.62
N GLY A 82 0.78 -11.40 9.18
CA GLY A 82 2.06 -11.16 9.80
C GLY A 82 3.25 -11.22 8.83
N TRP A 83 3.02 -11.19 7.55
CA TRP A 83 4.10 -11.25 6.57
C TRP A 83 4.74 -9.89 6.30
N TYR A 84 4.01 -8.81 6.52
CA TYR A 84 4.48 -7.45 6.20
C TYR A 84 5.12 -7.37 4.79
N GLU A 85 4.45 -7.97 3.82
CA GLU A 85 4.95 -8.04 2.45
C GLU A 85 5.13 -6.64 1.85
N THR A 86 4.34 -5.68 2.30
CA THR A 86 4.42 -4.28 1.90
C THR A 86 5.79 -3.63 2.13
N ILE A 87 6.56 -4.12 3.11
CA ILE A 87 7.94 -3.69 3.36
C ILE A 87 8.98 -4.71 2.87
N SER A 88 8.57 -5.71 2.09
CA SER A 88 9.51 -6.58 1.41
C SER A 88 10.26 -5.84 0.30
N ARG A 89 11.49 -6.28 0.00
CA ARG A 89 12.27 -5.69 -1.10
C ARG A 89 11.54 -5.81 -2.44
N ALA A 90 10.84 -6.95 -2.65
CA ALA A 90 10.09 -7.22 -3.87
C ALA A 90 8.95 -6.22 -4.04
N PHE A 91 8.15 -6.00 -2.99
CA PHE A 91 7.03 -5.07 -3.09
C PHE A 91 7.48 -3.59 -3.09
N LEU A 92 8.53 -3.24 -2.34
CA LEU A 92 9.10 -1.89 -2.38
C LEU A 92 9.71 -1.53 -3.76
N ALA A 93 10.05 -2.52 -4.58
CA ALA A 93 10.39 -2.28 -5.98
C ALA A 93 9.17 -1.95 -6.85
N VAL A 94 7.98 -2.43 -6.47
CA VAL A 94 6.70 -2.09 -7.12
C VAL A 94 6.20 -0.74 -6.63
N ASN A 95 6.15 -0.57 -5.30
CA ASN A 95 5.73 0.69 -4.67
C ASN A 95 6.65 1.05 -3.50
N PRO A 96 7.52 2.06 -3.67
CA PRO A 96 8.44 2.48 -2.63
C PRO A 96 7.78 3.01 -1.35
N SER A 97 6.49 3.40 -1.38
CA SER A 97 5.76 3.81 -0.18
C SER A 97 5.34 2.63 0.71
N GLY A 98 5.35 1.40 0.17
CA GLY A 98 4.90 0.23 0.90
C GLY A 98 3.38 0.19 1.13
N LEU A 99 2.60 0.87 0.30
CA LEU A 99 1.15 0.95 0.41
C LEU A 99 0.45 0.21 -0.74
N VAL A 100 -0.75 -0.28 -0.45
CA VAL A 100 -1.69 -0.85 -1.41
C VAL A 100 -2.96 0.01 -1.47
N PRO A 101 -3.64 0.05 -2.63
CA PRO A 101 -3.39 -0.68 -3.86
C PRO A 101 -2.31 -0.05 -4.74
N VAL A 102 -1.81 -0.84 -5.70
CA VAL A 102 -1.07 -0.38 -6.87
C VAL A 102 -1.69 -0.98 -8.11
N LEU A 103 -2.04 -0.14 -9.07
CA LEU A 103 -2.40 -0.60 -10.42
C LEU A 103 -1.16 -0.52 -11.30
N VAL A 104 -0.88 -1.58 -12.03
CA VAL A 104 0.17 -1.58 -13.06
C VAL A 104 -0.51 -1.75 -14.41
N HIS A 105 -0.36 -0.76 -15.31
CA HIS A 105 -0.87 -0.84 -16.67
C HIS A 105 0.30 -0.90 -17.66
N ARG A 106 0.48 -2.04 -18.30
CA ARG A 106 1.59 -2.30 -19.24
C ARG A 106 2.94 -1.92 -18.68
N GLY A 107 3.18 -2.32 -17.44
CA GLY A 107 4.44 -2.05 -16.72
C GLY A 107 4.53 -0.68 -16.07
N THR A 108 3.59 0.23 -16.29
CA THR A 108 3.60 1.55 -15.65
C THR A 108 2.76 1.52 -14.38
N PRO A 109 3.33 1.74 -13.20
CA PRO A 109 2.58 1.75 -11.95
C PRO A 109 1.81 3.07 -11.77
N ILE A 110 0.64 2.95 -11.13
CA ILE A 110 -0.22 4.06 -10.75
C ILE A 110 -0.48 3.91 -9.25
N PHE A 111 -0.19 4.96 -8.50
CA PHE A 111 -0.30 5.02 -7.06
C PHE A 111 -1.47 5.89 -6.63
N GLU A 112 -1.88 5.76 -5.37
CA GLU A 112 -3.03 6.39 -4.73
C GLU A 112 -4.37 5.91 -5.31
N SER A 113 -5.21 5.38 -4.43
CA SER A 113 -6.43 4.73 -4.86
C SER A 113 -7.42 5.65 -5.56
N ASP A 114 -7.42 6.95 -5.26
CA ASP A 114 -8.30 7.93 -5.92
C ASP A 114 -7.80 8.22 -7.34
N ASP A 115 -6.48 8.36 -7.51
CA ASP A 115 -5.87 8.51 -8.83
C ASP A 115 -6.05 7.26 -9.69
N ILE A 116 -6.01 6.07 -9.08
CA ILE A 116 -6.30 4.81 -9.78
C ILE A 116 -7.74 4.81 -10.27
N LEU A 117 -8.72 5.20 -9.45
CA LEU A 117 -10.13 5.26 -9.88
C LEU A 117 -10.33 6.18 -11.07
N LEU A 118 -9.77 7.40 -11.01
CA LEU A 118 -9.83 8.35 -12.12
C LEU A 118 -9.14 7.81 -13.38
N TYR A 119 -8.06 7.05 -13.20
CA TYR A 119 -7.37 6.42 -14.33
C TYR A 119 -8.19 5.27 -14.95
N LEU A 120 -8.82 4.43 -14.14
CA LEU A 120 -9.67 3.33 -14.62
C LEU A 120 -10.85 3.86 -15.42
N ASP A 121 -11.42 5.00 -15.03
CA ASP A 121 -12.49 5.69 -15.74
C ASP A 121 -12.11 6.01 -17.20
N THR A 122 -10.83 6.23 -17.48
CA THR A 122 -10.32 6.48 -18.83
C THR A 122 -10.13 5.22 -19.68
N LEU A 123 -10.25 4.04 -19.09
CA LEU A 123 -10.02 2.74 -19.75
C LEU A 123 -11.31 2.02 -20.14
N THR A 124 -12.45 2.60 -19.87
CA THR A 124 -13.76 1.98 -20.09
C THR A 124 -14.67 2.90 -20.90
N ASP A 125 -15.59 2.30 -21.66
CA ASP A 125 -16.69 2.98 -22.35
C ASP A 125 -17.98 3.01 -21.49
N LYS A 126 -17.93 2.51 -20.25
CA LYS A 126 -19.06 2.54 -19.33
C LYS A 126 -19.28 3.96 -18.78
N PRO A 127 -20.45 4.25 -18.21
CA PRO A 127 -20.72 5.56 -17.62
C PRO A 127 -19.63 5.97 -16.64
N SER A 128 -19.11 7.17 -16.82
CA SER A 128 -18.05 7.73 -15.97
C SER A 128 -18.54 7.92 -14.53
N VAL A 129 -17.66 7.63 -13.56
CA VAL A 129 -17.88 7.99 -12.15
C VAL A 129 -17.58 9.47 -11.88
N VAL A 130 -16.98 10.16 -12.85
CA VAL A 130 -16.70 11.59 -12.77
C VAL A 130 -17.92 12.36 -13.29
N PRO A 131 -18.56 13.21 -12.47
CA PRO A 131 -19.69 13.99 -12.89
C PRO A 131 -19.36 14.92 -14.08
N GLU A 132 -20.30 15.16 -14.98
CA GLU A 132 -20.12 16.14 -16.07
C GLU A 132 -20.25 17.58 -15.58
N ASP A 133 -21.07 17.83 -14.58
CA ASP A 133 -21.31 19.16 -14.02
C ASP A 133 -20.13 19.67 -13.21
N ALA A 134 -19.69 20.90 -13.48
CA ALA A 134 -18.53 21.51 -12.84
C ALA A 134 -18.71 21.72 -11.31
N ALA A 135 -19.92 21.98 -10.84
CA ALA A 135 -20.19 22.12 -9.41
C ALA A 135 -20.10 20.77 -8.70
N ALA A 136 -20.61 19.70 -9.32
CA ALA A 136 -20.49 18.34 -8.84
C ALA A 136 -19.04 17.85 -8.85
N GLN A 137 -18.25 18.17 -9.88
CA GLN A 137 -16.81 17.89 -9.92
C GLN A 137 -16.07 18.57 -8.78
N LYS A 138 -16.38 19.82 -8.49
CA LYS A 138 -15.77 20.56 -7.36
C LYS A 138 -16.17 19.93 -6.02
N ALA A 139 -17.41 19.50 -5.85
CA ALA A 139 -17.86 18.81 -4.66
C ALA A 139 -17.18 17.44 -4.51
N MET A 140 -17.04 16.67 -5.60
CA MET A 140 -16.29 15.42 -5.63
C MET A 140 -14.84 15.62 -5.20
N ALA A 141 -14.14 16.59 -5.77
CA ALA A 141 -12.76 16.90 -5.44
C ALA A 141 -12.59 17.31 -3.96
N HIS A 142 -13.55 18.08 -3.42
CA HIS A 142 -13.60 18.42 -2.00
C HIS A 142 -13.71 17.16 -1.13
N TRP A 143 -14.66 16.27 -1.42
CA TRP A 143 -14.86 15.05 -0.64
C TRP A 143 -13.69 14.07 -0.75
N ILE A 144 -13.10 13.91 -1.94
CA ILE A 144 -11.88 13.13 -2.12
C ILE A 144 -10.77 13.69 -1.22
N SER A 145 -10.53 14.99 -1.25
CA SER A 145 -9.51 15.63 -0.42
C SER A 145 -9.80 15.50 1.09
N PHE A 146 -11.07 15.61 1.48
CA PHE A 146 -11.49 15.49 2.87
C PHE A 146 -11.30 14.07 3.42
N CYS A 147 -11.59 13.05 2.60
CA CYS A 147 -11.49 11.64 3.00
C CYS A 147 -10.12 11.03 2.74
N ALA A 148 -9.26 11.67 1.94
CA ALA A 148 -7.99 11.12 1.56
C ALA A 148 -7.03 11.01 2.75
N ILE A 149 -6.38 9.85 2.88
CA ILE A 149 -5.23 9.64 3.75
C ILE A 149 -4.03 9.50 2.82
N SER A 150 -3.24 10.56 2.76
CA SER A 150 -2.09 10.60 1.86
C SER A 150 -0.98 9.67 2.34
N SER A 151 -0.34 8.97 1.39
CA SER A 151 0.91 8.22 1.63
C SER A 151 2.06 9.12 2.08
N GLN A 152 1.96 10.42 1.83
CA GLN A 152 3.00 11.39 2.18
C GLN A 152 2.98 11.75 3.66
N ASP A 153 1.81 11.82 4.25
CA ASP A 153 1.64 12.08 5.69
C ASP A 153 0.31 11.51 6.22
N PRO A 154 0.20 10.19 6.37
CA PRO A 154 -1.02 9.58 6.87
C PRO A 154 -1.31 9.95 8.33
N MET A 155 -0.30 10.39 9.10
CA MET A 155 -0.46 10.76 10.51
C MET A 155 -0.91 12.22 10.69
N ALA A 156 -0.54 13.12 9.78
CA ALA A 156 -0.93 14.53 9.86
C ALA A 156 -2.44 14.74 9.76
N ARG A 157 -3.18 13.75 9.25
CA ARG A 157 -4.64 13.77 9.13
C ARG A 157 -5.38 13.01 10.21
N MET A 158 -4.70 12.55 11.25
CA MET A 158 -5.38 11.90 12.39
C MET A 158 -6.39 12.84 13.09
N ASP A 159 -6.21 14.14 12.96
CA ASP A 159 -7.16 15.15 13.43
C ASP A 159 -8.37 15.32 12.48
N SER A 160 -8.31 14.79 11.26
CA SER A 160 -9.46 14.75 10.37
C SER A 160 -10.46 13.69 10.83
N GLN A 161 -11.75 13.87 10.51
CA GLN A 161 -12.77 12.87 10.86
C GLN A 161 -12.45 11.50 10.24
N ALA A 162 -11.90 11.46 9.03
CA ALA A 162 -11.46 10.24 8.39
C ALA A 162 -10.28 9.60 9.14
N GLY A 163 -9.27 10.38 9.52
CA GLY A 163 -8.13 9.92 10.30
C GLY A 163 -8.54 9.40 11.69
N ALA A 164 -9.49 10.05 12.35
CA ALA A 164 -10.02 9.61 13.64
C ALA A 164 -10.79 8.27 13.57
N CYS A 165 -11.37 7.94 12.42
CA CYS A 165 -12.07 6.67 12.23
C CYS A 165 -11.14 5.47 12.04
N ILE A 166 -9.91 5.66 11.59
CA ILE A 166 -8.98 4.57 11.29
C ILE A 166 -8.65 3.71 12.52
N PRO A 167 -8.28 4.26 13.68
CA PRO A 167 -8.07 3.46 14.89
C PRO A 167 -9.30 2.68 15.31
N ALA A 168 -10.49 3.30 15.23
CA ALA A 168 -11.74 2.65 15.61
C ALA A 168 -12.14 1.48 14.70
N LEU A 169 -11.81 1.56 13.41
CA LEU A 169 -12.05 0.48 12.44
C LEU A 169 -10.97 -0.60 12.47
N THR A 170 -9.72 -0.21 12.73
CA THR A 170 -8.56 -1.10 12.63
C THR A 170 -8.40 -1.97 13.87
N LEU A 171 -8.63 -1.42 15.07
CA LEU A 171 -8.49 -2.17 16.33
C LEU A 171 -9.41 -3.39 16.44
N PRO A 172 -10.73 -3.32 16.15
CA PRO A 172 -11.59 -4.50 16.14
C PRO A 172 -11.15 -5.54 15.10
N LEU A 173 -10.69 -5.08 13.94
CA LEU A 173 -10.18 -5.96 12.89
C LEU A 173 -8.94 -6.73 13.38
N PHE A 174 -8.00 -6.05 13.99
CA PHE A 174 -6.82 -6.68 14.60
C PHE A 174 -7.19 -7.68 15.69
N ALA A 175 -8.17 -7.36 16.53
CA ALA A 175 -8.60 -8.25 17.59
C ALA A 175 -9.15 -9.59 17.06
N THR A 176 -9.83 -9.58 15.92
CA THR A 176 -10.35 -10.81 15.27
C THR A 176 -9.26 -11.64 14.60
N MET A 177 -8.12 -11.06 14.31
CA MET A 177 -7.03 -11.68 13.52
C MET A 177 -5.83 -12.08 14.38
N ILE A 178 -5.82 -11.70 15.66
CA ILE A 178 -4.65 -11.86 16.53
C ILE A 178 -4.22 -13.34 16.70
N HIS A 179 -5.16 -14.27 16.61
CA HIS A 179 -4.87 -15.71 16.74
C HIS A 179 -4.13 -16.27 15.51
N ASP A 180 -4.26 -15.65 14.35
CA ASP A 180 -3.58 -16.07 13.11
C ASP A 180 -2.20 -15.42 12.94
N ILE A 181 -1.89 -14.41 13.75
CA ILE A 181 -0.63 -13.68 13.69
C ILE A 181 0.42 -14.41 14.53
N LYS A 182 1.46 -14.93 13.87
CA LYS A 182 2.59 -15.54 14.56
C LYS A 182 3.47 -14.47 15.22
N ILE A 183 3.93 -14.73 16.45
CA ILE A 183 4.77 -13.80 17.23
C ILE A 183 5.97 -13.29 16.41
N ARG A 184 6.61 -14.16 15.60
CA ARG A 184 7.71 -13.76 14.71
C ARG A 184 7.36 -12.60 13.78
N HIS A 185 6.11 -12.51 13.33
CA HIS A 185 5.65 -11.48 12.40
C HIS A 185 5.43 -10.14 13.11
N ILE A 186 4.95 -10.19 14.36
CA ILE A 186 4.87 -9.01 15.22
C ILE A 186 6.27 -8.44 15.44
N LEU A 187 7.24 -9.33 15.73
CA LEU A 187 8.65 -8.93 15.91
C LEU A 187 9.23 -8.31 14.63
N ILE A 188 8.95 -8.90 13.45
CA ILE A 188 9.40 -8.33 12.17
C ILE A 188 8.80 -6.94 11.94
N GLY A 189 7.49 -6.78 12.16
CA GLY A 189 6.84 -5.48 12.07
C GLY A 189 7.45 -4.45 13.02
N PHE A 190 7.65 -4.82 14.28
CA PHE A 190 8.25 -3.95 15.29
C PHE A 190 9.70 -3.56 14.98
N LEU A 191 10.49 -4.48 14.43
CA LEU A 191 11.90 -4.23 14.13
C LEU A 191 12.13 -3.43 12.85
N PHE A 192 11.25 -3.57 11.84
CA PHE A 192 11.50 -3.04 10.51
C PHE A 192 10.49 -1.99 10.04
N HIS A 193 9.39 -1.78 10.75
CA HIS A 193 8.43 -0.72 10.49
C HIS A 193 8.73 0.48 11.38
#